data_6dc9fed6e1ac7017fa3114efd396ac38
#
_entry.id   6dc9fed6e1ac7017fa3114efd396ac38
#
_cell.length_a   1.000
_cell.length_b   1.000
_cell.length_c   1.000
_cell.angle_alpha   90.00
_cell.angle_beta   90.00
_cell.angle_gamma   90.00
#
_symmetry.space_group_name_H-M   'P 1'
#
loop_
_entity.id
_entity.type
_entity.pdbx_description
1 polymer ?
#
loop_
_entity_poly.entity_id
_entity_poly.type
_entity_poly.pdbx_seq_one_letter_code
_entity_poly.pdbx_strand_id
1 'polypeptide(L)'
;MSNIIAIVGRPNVGKSTLFNRLIQRREAIVDSLSGVTRDRHYGKGDWNGKEFSVIDTGGYVVGSDDIFETEIDNQVELAIDEADIILFMVDVDSGITSMDSEISDLLRKIEKPVFLVVNKVDNSSRMNDINEFYSMGIKKLYPIASSNGFGTGELLDDVVKLFKQEKEIDNDVPKFAVVGRPNACLLYTSPSPRDRG
;
A
#
# COMPACT_ATOMS: atom_id res chain seq x y z
N MET A 1 9.08 13.25 -0.95
CA MET A 1 8.95 11.83 -1.42
C MET A 1 7.76 11.25 -0.69
N SER A 2 6.76 10.74 -1.39
CA SER A 2 5.60 10.10 -0.74
C SER A 2 6.03 8.79 -0.10
N ASN A 3 5.63 8.56 1.16
CA ASN A 3 5.83 7.27 1.81
C ASN A 3 4.95 6.22 1.13
N ILE A 4 5.51 5.09 0.72
CA ILE A 4 4.81 4.04 -0.03
C ILE A 4 4.62 2.81 0.87
N ILE A 5 3.38 2.35 0.97
CA ILE A 5 2.99 1.14 1.71
C ILE A 5 2.57 0.08 0.69
N ALA A 6 3.18 -1.11 0.72
CA ALA A 6 2.69 -2.25 -0.05
C ALA A 6 1.87 -3.19 0.83
N ILE A 7 0.73 -3.66 0.33
CA ILE A 7 -0.06 -4.72 0.95
C ILE A 7 0.24 -6.01 0.19
N VAL A 8 0.90 -6.96 0.85
CA VAL A 8 1.27 -8.26 0.28
C VAL A 8 0.61 -9.41 1.05
N GLY A 9 0.45 -10.55 0.41
CA GLY A 9 -0.15 -11.74 1.00
C GLY A 9 -0.88 -12.57 -0.06
N ARG A 10 -1.21 -13.82 0.26
CA ARG A 10 -1.92 -14.72 -0.65
C ARG A 10 -3.29 -14.19 -1.10
N PRO A 11 -3.90 -14.74 -2.15
CA PRO A 11 -5.25 -14.39 -2.58
C PRO A 11 -6.28 -14.57 -1.45
N ASN A 12 -7.34 -13.75 -1.48
CA ASN A 12 -8.51 -13.82 -0.59
C ASN A 12 -8.28 -13.53 0.91
N VAL A 13 -7.10 -13.09 1.33
CA VAL A 13 -6.86 -12.66 2.73
C VAL A 13 -7.50 -11.31 3.07
N GLY A 14 -8.02 -10.57 2.08
CA GLY A 14 -8.69 -9.29 2.27
C GLY A 14 -7.85 -8.06 1.94
N LYS A 15 -6.80 -8.19 1.12
CA LYS A 15 -5.92 -7.08 0.72
C LYS A 15 -6.68 -5.90 0.13
N SER A 16 -7.52 -6.14 -0.87
CA SER A 16 -8.31 -5.09 -1.52
C SER A 16 -9.34 -4.45 -0.58
N THR A 17 -9.84 -5.20 0.41
CA THR A 17 -10.71 -4.63 1.44
C THR A 17 -9.95 -3.64 2.33
N LEU A 18 -8.74 -4.02 2.76
CA LEU A 18 -7.86 -3.13 3.52
C LEU A 18 -7.45 -1.92 2.67
N PHE A 19 -7.00 -2.15 1.43
CA PHE A 19 -6.65 -1.10 0.48
C PHE A 19 -7.76 -0.06 0.35
N ASN A 20 -8.97 -0.49 0.02
CA ASN A 20 -10.12 0.41 -0.10
C ASN A 20 -10.38 1.19 1.19
N ARG A 21 -10.23 0.57 2.36
CA ARG A 21 -10.39 1.25 3.64
C ARG A 21 -9.34 2.32 3.89
N LEU A 22 -8.10 2.07 3.49
CA LEU A 22 -7.00 3.03 3.68
C LEU A 22 -7.15 4.26 2.78
N ILE A 23 -7.69 4.09 1.57
CA ILE A 23 -7.87 5.20 0.61
C ILE A 23 -9.21 5.92 0.72
N GLN A 24 -10.25 5.31 1.31
CA GLN A 24 -11.63 5.85 1.40
C GLN A 24 -11.77 7.13 2.26
N ARG A 25 -10.75 7.54 2.98
CA ARG A 25 -10.78 8.77 3.80
C ARG A 25 -10.55 10.05 3.00
N ARG A 26 -10.12 9.94 1.77
CA ARG A 26 -10.04 11.05 0.80
C ARG A 26 -10.65 10.60 -0.51
N GLU A 27 -11.45 11.45 -1.17
CA GLU A 27 -11.95 11.20 -2.51
C GLU A 27 -10.80 10.71 -3.39
N ALA A 28 -10.96 9.52 -3.96
CA ALA A 28 -9.96 8.90 -4.82
C ALA A 28 -9.69 9.81 -6.02
N ILE A 29 -8.70 10.68 -5.90
CA ILE A 29 -8.05 11.23 -7.09
C ILE A 29 -7.22 10.05 -7.62
N VAL A 30 -7.83 9.30 -8.52
CA VAL A 30 -7.12 8.36 -9.39
C VAL A 30 -6.34 9.24 -10.36
N ASP A 31 -5.22 9.78 -9.89
CA ASP A 31 -4.21 10.31 -10.79
C ASP A 31 -3.61 9.10 -11.51
N SER A 32 -4.04 8.91 -12.75
CA SER A 32 -3.30 8.12 -13.72
C SER A 32 -1.97 8.85 -13.94
N LEU A 33 -0.98 8.57 -13.10
CA LEU A 33 0.40 8.96 -13.35
C LEU A 33 0.82 8.29 -14.65
N SER A 34 0.69 9.06 -15.73
CA SER A 34 1.13 8.72 -17.07
C SER A 34 2.62 8.41 -17.02
N GLY A 35 2.98 7.14 -17.11
CA GLY A 35 4.38 6.71 -17.24
C GLY A 35 4.83 5.55 -16.37
N VAL A 36 4.01 5.04 -15.44
CA VAL A 36 4.31 3.85 -14.64
C VAL A 36 3.41 2.70 -15.11
N THR A 37 4.00 1.55 -15.33
CA THR A 37 3.42 0.33 -15.89
C THR A 37 1.96 0.08 -15.48
N ARG A 38 1.14 -0.25 -16.43
CA ARG A 38 -0.33 -0.25 -16.57
C ARG A 38 -1.10 -1.16 -15.60
N ASP A 39 -0.44 -1.78 -14.61
CA ASP A 39 -0.95 -2.99 -13.95
C ASP A 39 -1.00 -2.96 -12.42
N ARG A 40 -0.84 -1.81 -11.74
CA ARG A 40 -0.91 -1.74 -10.28
C ARG A 40 -1.93 -0.72 -9.80
N HIS A 41 -2.71 -1.13 -8.79
CA HIS A 41 -3.62 -0.22 -8.10
C HIS A 41 -2.87 0.59 -7.06
N TYR A 42 -2.65 1.87 -7.37
CA TYR A 42 -2.15 2.85 -6.41
C TYR A 42 -3.33 3.63 -5.83
N GLY A 43 -3.31 3.81 -4.52
CA GLY A 43 -4.25 4.68 -3.83
C GLY A 43 -3.49 5.68 -2.95
N LYS A 44 -4.06 6.84 -2.73
CA LYS A 44 -3.55 7.82 -1.76
C LYS A 44 -4.40 7.79 -0.51
N GLY A 45 -3.76 7.72 0.65
CA GLY A 45 -4.39 7.81 1.95
C GLY A 45 -3.72 8.86 2.81
N ASP A 46 -4.37 9.22 3.90
CA ASP A 46 -3.79 10.04 4.95
C ASP A 46 -4.14 9.48 6.33
N TRP A 47 -3.23 9.65 7.28
CA TRP A 47 -3.44 9.30 8.68
C TRP A 47 -2.68 10.28 9.57
N ASN A 48 -3.38 10.88 10.53
CA ASN A 48 -2.82 11.87 11.44
C ASN A 48 -2.06 13.01 10.72
N GLY A 49 -2.58 13.46 9.55
CA GLY A 49 -1.99 14.52 8.75
C GLY A 49 -0.76 14.11 7.94
N LYS A 50 -0.43 12.82 7.88
CA LYS A 50 0.65 12.29 7.05
C LYS A 50 0.08 11.58 5.83
N GLU A 51 0.42 12.06 4.64
CA GLU A 51 0.01 11.45 3.38
C GLU A 51 0.92 10.26 3.02
N PHE A 52 0.33 9.25 2.40
CA PHE A 52 1.04 8.08 1.90
C PHE A 52 0.36 7.50 0.65
N SER A 53 1.11 6.74 -0.11
CA SER A 53 0.59 5.94 -1.22
C SER A 53 0.50 4.48 -0.78
N VAL A 54 -0.54 3.78 -1.26
CA VAL A 54 -0.74 2.34 -1.00
C VAL A 54 -0.70 1.59 -2.31
N ILE A 55 -0.02 0.46 -2.36
CA ILE A 55 0.00 -0.49 -3.47
C ILE A 55 -0.76 -1.73 -3.06
N ASP A 56 -1.81 -2.13 -3.81
CA ASP A 56 -2.47 -3.43 -3.67
C ASP A 56 -1.88 -4.43 -4.68
N THR A 57 -1.24 -5.49 -4.18
CA THR A 57 -0.72 -6.58 -5.03
C THR A 57 -1.79 -7.60 -5.41
N GLY A 58 -3.01 -7.46 -4.92
CA GLY A 58 -4.12 -8.43 -5.11
C GLY A 58 -5.02 -8.18 -6.30
N GLY A 59 -4.83 -7.10 -7.06
CA GLY A 59 -5.73 -6.67 -8.13
C GLY A 59 -5.65 -7.46 -9.45
N TYR A 60 -4.70 -8.39 -9.59
CA TYR A 60 -4.41 -9.08 -10.85
C TYR A 60 -4.36 -10.60 -10.73
N VAL A 61 -5.51 -11.18 -10.48
CA VAL A 61 -5.68 -12.62 -10.73
C VAL A 61 -6.83 -12.82 -11.72
N VAL A 62 -6.54 -12.64 -13.01
CA VAL A 62 -7.44 -13.02 -14.09
C VAL A 62 -6.69 -13.95 -15.04
N GLY A 63 -6.91 -15.24 -14.90
CA GLY A 63 -6.52 -16.27 -15.90
C GLY A 63 -5.79 -17.50 -15.31
N SER A 64 -6.20 -18.65 -15.70
CA SER A 64 -5.68 -20.04 -15.61
C SER A 64 -4.62 -20.43 -14.55
N ASP A 65 -4.89 -21.52 -13.88
CA ASP A 65 -4.22 -22.05 -12.67
C ASP A 65 -2.72 -22.34 -12.74
N ASP A 66 -2.10 -22.45 -13.90
CA ASP A 66 -0.68 -22.84 -14.05
C ASP A 66 0.32 -21.67 -14.21
N ILE A 67 -0.16 -20.43 -14.38
CA ILE A 67 0.70 -19.24 -14.51
C ILE A 67 0.81 -18.47 -13.17
N PHE A 68 0.04 -18.87 -12.17
CA PHE A 68 -0.23 -18.11 -10.96
C PHE A 68 0.96 -17.93 -10.01
N GLU A 69 1.77 -18.96 -9.80
CA GLU A 69 2.83 -18.90 -8.79
C GLU A 69 3.93 -17.91 -9.19
N THR A 70 4.41 -17.97 -10.43
CA THR A 70 5.48 -17.10 -10.93
C THR A 70 5.06 -15.63 -11.09
N GLU A 71 3.80 -15.35 -11.43
CA GLU A 71 3.33 -13.95 -11.53
C GLU A 71 3.07 -13.32 -10.16
N ILE A 72 2.58 -14.09 -9.19
CA ILE A 72 2.41 -13.60 -7.81
C ILE A 72 3.76 -13.23 -7.21
N ASP A 73 4.78 -14.06 -7.39
CA ASP A 73 6.14 -13.80 -6.88
C ASP A 73 6.72 -12.53 -7.49
N ASN A 74 6.62 -12.35 -8.79
CA ASN A 74 7.10 -11.14 -9.48
C ASN A 74 6.37 -9.86 -9.02
N GLN A 75 5.05 -9.93 -8.81
CA GLN A 75 4.28 -8.77 -8.35
C GLN A 75 4.59 -8.41 -6.89
N VAL A 76 4.80 -9.41 -6.05
CA VAL A 76 5.20 -9.25 -4.65
C VAL A 76 6.60 -8.64 -4.58
N GLU A 77 7.59 -9.18 -5.31
CA GLU A 77 8.96 -8.65 -5.35
C GLU A 77 9.00 -7.20 -5.81
N LEU A 78 8.32 -6.88 -6.90
CA LEU A 78 8.27 -5.52 -7.43
C LEU A 78 7.58 -4.53 -6.46
N ALA A 79 6.52 -4.95 -5.75
CA ALA A 79 5.87 -4.12 -4.74
C ALA A 79 6.76 -3.93 -3.50
N ILE A 80 7.49 -4.97 -3.13
CA ILE A 80 8.49 -4.92 -2.06
C ILE A 80 9.59 -3.93 -2.40
N ASP A 81 10.11 -3.95 -3.63
CA ASP A 81 11.18 -3.05 -4.05
C ASP A 81 10.78 -1.58 -4.00
N GLU A 82 9.56 -1.28 -4.37
CA GLU A 82 9.04 0.08 -4.43
C GLU A 82 8.60 0.65 -3.06
N ALA A 83 8.11 -0.22 -2.16
CA ALA A 83 7.56 0.21 -0.88
C ALA A 83 8.63 0.64 0.12
N ASP A 84 8.29 1.61 0.96
CA ASP A 84 9.06 1.95 2.16
C ASP A 84 8.67 1.07 3.36
N ILE A 85 7.42 0.61 3.39
CA ILE A 85 6.83 -0.21 4.46
C ILE A 85 5.97 -1.31 3.84
N ILE A 86 6.00 -2.50 4.43
CA ILE A 86 5.25 -3.66 3.95
C ILE A 86 4.23 -4.09 5.01
N LEU A 87 2.97 -4.23 4.57
CA LEU A 87 1.90 -4.87 5.33
C LEU A 87 1.73 -6.28 4.80
N PHE A 88 2.24 -7.26 5.50
CA PHE A 88 2.08 -8.67 5.17
C PHE A 88 0.78 -9.19 5.79
N MET A 89 -0.19 -9.48 4.94
CA MET A 89 -1.55 -9.80 5.33
C MET A 89 -1.82 -11.29 5.27
N VAL A 90 -2.30 -11.85 6.38
CA VAL A 90 -2.72 -13.25 6.54
C VAL A 90 -4.15 -13.32 7.07
N ASP A 91 -4.76 -14.48 7.01
CA ASP A 91 -6.16 -14.70 7.37
C ASP A 91 -6.27 -15.65 8.57
N VAL A 92 -6.87 -15.16 9.68
CA VAL A 92 -7.03 -15.95 10.91
C VAL A 92 -7.89 -17.20 10.71
N ASP A 93 -8.87 -17.16 9.77
CA ASP A 93 -9.77 -18.29 9.53
C ASP A 93 -9.08 -19.51 8.94
N SER A 94 -8.09 -19.31 8.09
CA SER A 94 -7.38 -20.38 7.40
C SER A 94 -6.09 -20.80 8.11
N GLY A 95 -5.67 -20.08 9.15
CA GLY A 95 -4.38 -20.30 9.79
C GLY A 95 -3.20 -20.05 8.85
N ILE A 96 -2.01 -20.52 9.23
CA ILE A 96 -0.79 -20.38 8.42
C ILE A 96 -0.79 -21.43 7.30
N THR A 97 -0.68 -20.97 6.06
CA THR A 97 -0.54 -21.85 4.89
C THR A 97 0.91 -21.94 4.40
N SER A 98 1.21 -22.87 3.48
CA SER A 98 2.54 -23.00 2.85
C SER A 98 2.93 -21.69 2.14
N MET A 99 2.01 -21.08 1.39
CA MET A 99 2.23 -19.82 0.70
C MET A 99 2.52 -18.66 1.68
N ASP A 100 1.84 -18.60 2.82
CA ASP A 100 2.14 -17.62 3.85
C ASP A 100 3.55 -17.80 4.41
N SER A 101 4.00 -19.06 4.57
CA SER A 101 5.35 -19.37 5.04
C SER A 101 6.42 -18.96 4.03
N GLU A 102 6.21 -19.21 2.74
CA GLU A 102 7.11 -18.82 1.64
C GLU A 102 7.27 -17.29 1.57
N ILE A 103 6.15 -16.55 1.59
CA ILE A 103 6.16 -15.08 1.62
C ILE A 103 6.88 -14.58 2.89
N SER A 104 6.62 -15.19 4.05
CA SER A 104 7.29 -14.83 5.29
C SER A 104 8.81 -15.01 5.21
N ASP A 105 9.27 -16.11 4.61
CA ASP A 105 10.70 -16.41 4.44
C ASP A 105 11.38 -15.38 3.53
N LEU A 106 10.69 -14.93 2.49
CA LEU A 106 11.14 -13.85 1.61
C LEU A 106 11.22 -12.52 2.38
N LEU A 107 10.16 -12.16 3.11
CA LEU A 107 10.06 -10.90 3.83
C LEU A 107 11.06 -10.79 4.99
N ARG A 108 11.49 -11.90 5.58
CA ARG A 108 12.51 -11.90 6.64
C ARG A 108 13.92 -11.59 6.14
N LYS A 109 14.18 -11.72 4.83
CA LYS A 109 15.48 -11.43 4.21
C LYS A 109 15.66 -9.96 3.84
N ILE A 110 14.60 -9.18 3.84
CA ILE A 110 14.65 -7.77 3.45
C ILE A 110 14.85 -6.87 4.68
N GLU A 111 15.50 -5.72 4.46
CA GLU A 111 15.79 -4.75 5.52
C GLU A 111 14.66 -3.74 5.77
N LYS A 112 13.58 -3.80 4.98
CA LYS A 112 12.44 -2.88 5.10
C LYS A 112 11.55 -3.25 6.30
N PRO A 113 10.87 -2.27 6.91
CA PRO A 113 9.89 -2.54 7.97
C PRO A 113 8.73 -3.39 7.46
N VAL A 114 8.50 -4.54 8.11
CA VAL A 114 7.39 -5.45 7.82
C VAL A 114 6.46 -5.51 9.03
N PHE A 115 5.17 -5.35 8.79
CA PHE A 115 4.10 -5.50 9.76
C PHE A 115 3.26 -6.72 9.38
N LEU A 116 3.16 -7.70 10.26
CA LEU A 116 2.28 -8.85 10.08
C LEU A 116 0.85 -8.44 10.45
N VAL A 117 -0.05 -8.51 9.50
CA VAL A 117 -1.44 -8.09 9.64
C VAL A 117 -2.32 -9.32 9.59
N VAL A 118 -2.81 -9.76 10.75
CA VAL A 118 -3.74 -10.89 10.86
C VAL A 118 -5.16 -10.36 10.70
N ASN A 119 -5.76 -10.65 9.54
CA ASN A 119 -7.09 -10.14 9.17
C ASN A 119 -8.23 -11.09 9.60
N LYS A 120 -9.44 -10.57 9.56
CA LYS A 120 -10.70 -11.21 9.94
C LYS A 120 -10.84 -11.51 11.44
N VAL A 121 -10.09 -10.79 12.26
CA VAL A 121 -10.22 -10.83 13.72
C VAL A 121 -11.37 -9.90 14.13
N ASP A 122 -12.62 -10.35 13.93
CA ASP A 122 -13.82 -9.55 14.13
C ASP A 122 -14.45 -9.73 15.52
N ASN A 123 -13.97 -10.69 16.31
CA ASN A 123 -14.47 -10.95 17.65
C ASN A 123 -13.33 -11.38 18.61
N SER A 124 -13.63 -11.29 19.91
CA SER A 124 -12.66 -11.58 20.97
C SER A 124 -12.25 -13.06 21.07
N SER A 125 -13.04 -14.00 20.56
CA SER A 125 -12.68 -15.42 20.56
C SER A 125 -11.50 -15.70 19.62
N ARG A 126 -11.41 -14.97 18.51
CA ARG A 126 -10.33 -15.09 17.52
C ARG A 126 -8.99 -14.50 17.97
N MET A 127 -9.01 -13.69 19.03
CA MET A 127 -7.77 -13.16 19.61
C MET A 127 -6.83 -14.25 20.12
N ASN A 128 -7.33 -15.43 20.45
CA ASN A 128 -6.48 -16.56 20.86
C ASN A 128 -5.82 -17.23 19.65
N ASP A 129 -6.45 -17.22 18.50
CA ASP A 129 -5.99 -17.88 17.28
C ASP A 129 -4.81 -17.13 16.65
N ILE A 130 -4.61 -15.84 16.97
CA ILE A 130 -3.48 -15.06 16.47
C ILE A 130 -2.13 -15.55 16.97
N ASN A 131 -2.10 -16.33 18.08
CA ASN A 131 -0.86 -16.76 18.69
C ASN A 131 0.01 -17.64 17.77
N GLU A 132 -0.60 -18.40 16.89
CA GLU A 132 0.14 -19.24 15.93
C GLU A 132 1.01 -18.40 14.97
N PHE A 133 0.54 -17.20 14.61
CA PHE A 133 1.22 -16.33 13.64
C PHE A 133 2.52 -15.72 14.17
N TYR A 134 2.76 -15.73 15.48
CA TYR A 134 4.09 -15.35 16.02
C TYR A 134 5.20 -16.30 15.57
N SER A 135 4.86 -17.55 15.21
CA SER A 135 5.82 -18.52 14.66
C SER A 135 6.43 -18.08 13.32
N MET A 136 5.79 -17.16 12.59
CA MET A 136 6.31 -16.60 11.34
C MET A 136 7.54 -15.71 11.53
N GLY A 137 7.91 -15.35 12.77
CA GLY A 137 9.14 -14.64 13.09
C GLY A 137 9.13 -13.14 12.75
N ILE A 138 7.96 -12.57 12.40
CA ILE A 138 7.80 -11.13 12.17
C ILE A 138 7.44 -10.48 13.50
N LYS A 139 8.26 -9.51 13.94
CA LYS A 139 8.18 -8.94 15.30
C LYS A 139 6.92 -8.13 15.59
N LYS A 140 6.36 -7.47 14.58
CA LYS A 140 5.20 -6.58 14.72
C LYS A 140 3.97 -7.25 14.13
N LEU A 141 3.06 -7.71 14.99
CA LEU A 141 1.81 -8.37 14.63
C LEU A 141 0.62 -7.50 15.05
N TYR A 142 -0.32 -7.30 14.12
CA TYR A 142 -1.53 -6.50 14.32
C TYR A 142 -2.77 -7.32 13.92
N PRO A 143 -3.62 -7.68 14.89
CA PRO A 143 -4.94 -8.24 14.59
C PRO A 143 -5.88 -7.14 14.10
N ILE A 144 -6.47 -7.35 12.94
CA ILE A 144 -7.43 -6.40 12.36
C ILE A 144 -8.68 -7.10 11.83
N ALA A 145 -9.73 -6.31 11.60
CA ALA A 145 -10.84 -6.71 10.74
C ALA A 145 -11.04 -5.63 9.67
N SER A 146 -10.52 -5.87 8.46
CA SER A 146 -10.60 -4.91 7.36
C SER A 146 -12.02 -4.52 6.99
N SER A 147 -13.01 -5.41 7.22
CA SER A 147 -14.42 -5.17 6.93
C SER A 147 -15.05 -4.06 7.78
N ASN A 148 -14.75 -4.03 9.07
CA ASN A 148 -15.33 -3.07 10.03
C ASN A 148 -14.34 -2.02 10.54
N GLY A 149 -13.01 -2.21 10.30
CA GLY A 149 -11.94 -1.29 10.70
C GLY A 149 -11.37 -1.53 12.09
N PHE A 150 -11.76 -2.61 12.76
CA PHE A 150 -11.15 -2.98 14.04
C PHE A 150 -9.62 -3.12 13.89
N GLY A 151 -8.87 -2.59 14.83
CA GLY A 151 -7.40 -2.67 14.88
C GLY A 151 -6.64 -1.84 13.83
N THR A 152 -7.31 -1.31 12.79
CA THR A 152 -6.63 -0.57 11.73
C THR A 152 -6.03 0.76 12.19
N GLY A 153 -6.60 1.40 13.21
CA GLY A 153 -6.07 2.64 13.78
C GLY A 153 -4.71 2.42 14.45
N GLU A 154 -4.59 1.40 15.29
CA GLU A 154 -3.34 1.06 15.97
C GLU A 154 -2.22 0.68 14.97
N LEU A 155 -2.57 -0.12 13.95
CA LEU A 155 -1.66 -0.44 12.86
C LEU A 155 -1.14 0.84 12.18
N LEU A 156 -2.05 1.75 11.78
CA LEU A 156 -1.68 2.98 11.08
C LEU A 156 -0.87 3.94 11.96
N ASP A 157 -1.19 4.05 13.25
CA ASP A 157 -0.42 4.87 14.19
C ASP A 157 1.05 4.44 14.23
N ASP A 158 1.32 3.13 14.20
CA ASP A 158 2.70 2.63 14.21
C ASP A 158 3.37 2.70 12.84
N VAL A 159 2.61 2.54 11.77
CA VAL A 159 3.10 2.71 10.39
C VAL A 159 3.56 4.15 10.16
N VAL A 160 2.73 5.15 10.49
CA VAL A 160 3.06 6.57 10.24
C VAL A 160 4.21 7.09 11.12
N LYS A 161 4.53 6.44 12.24
CA LYS A 161 5.72 6.76 13.04
C LYS A 161 7.02 6.50 12.29
N LEU A 162 7.01 5.54 11.36
CA LEU A 162 8.17 5.16 10.56
C LEU A 162 8.34 5.99 9.29
N PHE A 163 7.33 6.79 8.94
CA PHE A 163 7.43 7.65 7.78
C PHE A 163 8.58 8.63 7.91
N LYS A 164 9.38 8.71 6.86
CA LYS A 164 10.41 9.74 6.75
C LYS A 164 9.71 11.10 6.86
N GLN A 165 10.14 11.93 7.81
CA GLN A 165 9.67 13.31 7.85
C GLN A 165 10.01 13.94 6.51
N GLU A 166 9.01 14.41 5.78
CA GLU A 166 9.27 15.36 4.72
C GLU A 166 10.02 16.53 5.38
N LYS A 167 11.29 16.69 5.02
CA LYS A 167 11.91 17.99 5.20
C LYS A 167 10.98 18.93 4.45
N GLU A 168 10.34 19.84 5.17
CA GLU A 168 9.77 21.01 4.52
C GLU A 168 10.88 21.55 3.63
N ILE A 169 10.81 21.23 2.34
CA ILE A 169 11.59 21.93 1.36
C ILE A 169 10.95 23.31 1.43
N ASP A 170 11.61 24.22 2.10
CA ASP A 170 11.30 25.64 2.05
C ASP A 170 11.38 25.99 0.57
N ASN A 171 10.25 25.77 -0.09
CA ASN A 171 10.11 26.03 -1.51
C ASN A 171 9.94 27.54 -1.64
N ASP A 172 11.05 28.25 -1.51
CA ASP A 172 11.20 29.64 -1.97
C ASP A 172 11.10 29.74 -3.51
N VAL A 173 10.47 28.71 -4.11
CA VAL A 173 10.12 28.71 -5.52
C VAL A 173 8.84 29.54 -5.67
N PRO A 174 8.87 30.65 -6.41
CA PRO A 174 7.68 31.46 -6.62
C PRO A 174 6.57 30.63 -7.26
N LYS A 175 5.42 30.57 -6.59
CA LYS A 175 4.23 29.85 -7.07
C LYS A 175 3.44 30.77 -7.98
N PHE A 176 3.28 30.40 -9.25
CA PHE A 176 2.48 31.13 -10.22
C PHE A 176 1.15 30.40 -10.45
N ALA A 177 0.06 31.13 -10.35
CA ALA A 177 -1.26 30.68 -10.78
C ALA A 177 -1.62 31.33 -12.11
N VAL A 178 -1.89 30.55 -13.14
CA VAL A 178 -2.39 31.06 -14.43
C VAL A 178 -3.91 30.96 -14.40
N VAL A 179 -4.59 32.11 -14.39
CA VAL A 179 -6.05 32.19 -14.27
C VAL A 179 -6.60 32.83 -15.54
N GLY A 180 -7.67 32.27 -16.08
CA GLY A 180 -8.33 32.82 -17.28
C GLY A 180 -9.72 32.24 -17.51
N ARG A 181 -10.46 32.79 -18.45
CA ARG A 181 -11.75 32.22 -18.86
C ARG A 181 -11.57 30.88 -19.55
N PRO A 182 -12.53 29.96 -19.51
CA PRO A 182 -12.51 28.76 -20.34
C PRO A 182 -12.18 29.12 -21.80
N ASN A 183 -11.30 28.35 -22.45
CA ASN A 183 -10.84 28.56 -23.83
C ASN A 183 -10.00 29.84 -24.08
N ALA A 184 -9.39 30.41 -23.06
CA ALA A 184 -8.53 31.59 -23.19
C ALA A 184 -7.11 31.28 -23.74
N CYS A 185 -6.83 30.09 -24.25
CA CYS A 185 -5.54 29.65 -24.81
C CYS A 185 -4.31 29.99 -23.93
N LEU A 186 -4.43 29.86 -22.62
CA LEU A 186 -3.38 30.27 -21.67
C LEU A 186 -2.04 29.53 -21.88
N LEU A 187 -2.07 28.34 -22.50
CA LEU A 187 -0.90 27.51 -22.74
C LEU A 187 -0.09 27.94 -24.00
N TYR A 188 -0.67 28.70 -24.95
CA TYR A 188 0.02 29.10 -26.16
C TYR A 188 0.93 30.32 -26.00
N THR A 189 0.85 31.02 -24.89
CA THR A 189 1.66 32.22 -24.62
C THR A 189 2.91 31.92 -23.77
N SER A 190 3.06 30.71 -23.26
CA SER A 190 4.23 30.25 -22.51
C SER A 190 4.99 29.21 -23.34
N PRO A 191 6.19 29.50 -23.88
CA PRO A 191 7.02 28.46 -24.51
C PRO A 191 7.38 27.38 -23.50
N SER A 192 7.07 26.12 -23.84
CA SER A 192 7.45 24.97 -23.03
C SER A 192 8.98 24.90 -22.92
N PRO A 193 9.55 24.53 -21.77
CA PRO A 193 10.99 24.30 -21.64
C PRO A 193 11.56 23.25 -22.63
N ARG A 194 10.68 22.47 -23.28
CA ARG A 194 11.05 21.47 -24.30
C ARG A 194 11.22 22.04 -25.71
N ASP A 195 10.79 23.29 -25.96
CA ASP A 195 10.86 23.92 -27.28
C ASP A 195 12.15 24.73 -27.50
N ARG A 196 13.12 24.60 -26.57
CA ARG A 196 14.48 25.13 -26.75
C ARG A 196 15.41 24.00 -27.13
N GLY A 197 15.35 23.62 -28.40
CA GLY A 197 16.36 22.82 -29.09
C GLY A 197 17.51 23.68 -29.58
#